data_e6545ed905f26bc07207575607b975da
#
_entry.id   e6545ed905f26bc07207575607b975da
#
_cell.length_a   1.000
_cell.length_b   1.000
_cell.length_c   1.000
_cell.angle_alpha   90.00
_cell.angle_beta   90.00
_cell.angle_gamma   90.00
#
_symmetry.space_group_name_H-M   'P 1'
#
loop_
_entity.id
_entity.type
_entity.pdbx_description
1 polymer ?
#
loop_
_entity_poly.entity_id
_entity_poly.type
_entity_poly.pdbx_seq_one_letter_code
_entity_poly.pdbx_strand_id
1 'polypeptide(L)'
;VIGADLAYIGSPFVATAEARAAQEYKQMIVDSNMDDIVYTNLFSGVHANYLKPSIRANGLDPDALPESDPSKMSFGSGGGSKSKAWRDIWSGGQGIGAVKDIPPAGQRVAELASQYEAAKARVQALG
;
A
#
# COMPACT_ATOMS: atom_id res chain seq x y z
N VAL A 1 -13.63 -16.27 -9.11
CA VAL A 1 -13.89 -17.53 -8.39
C VAL A 1 -14.58 -17.27 -7.06
N ILE A 2 -14.19 -16.24 -6.33
CA ILE A 2 -14.79 -15.86 -5.05
C ILE A 2 -15.96 -14.87 -5.18
N GLY A 3 -16.45 -14.60 -6.41
CA GLY A 3 -17.63 -13.78 -6.69
C GLY A 3 -17.40 -12.28 -6.83
N ALA A 4 -16.16 -11.81 -6.88
CA ALA A 4 -15.87 -10.41 -7.16
C ALA A 4 -15.99 -10.13 -8.68
N ASP A 5 -16.74 -9.09 -9.05
CA ASP A 5 -16.89 -8.66 -10.44
C ASP A 5 -15.70 -7.81 -10.92
N LEU A 6 -15.10 -7.05 -10.02
CA LEU A 6 -13.99 -6.14 -10.29
C LEU A 6 -12.94 -6.22 -9.18
N ALA A 7 -11.69 -5.86 -9.53
CA ALA A 7 -10.60 -5.70 -8.58
C ALA A 7 -10.15 -4.24 -8.51
N TYR A 8 -9.97 -3.71 -7.29
CA TYR A 8 -9.35 -2.41 -7.06
C TYR A 8 -7.88 -2.62 -6.69
N ILE A 9 -6.98 -2.15 -7.57
CA ILE A 9 -5.54 -2.42 -7.46
C ILE A 9 -4.79 -1.09 -7.41
N GLY A 10 -4.14 -0.76 -6.29
CA GLY A 10 -3.39 0.48 -6.08
C GLY A 10 -1.89 0.28 -5.96
N SER A 11 -1.43 -0.47 -4.94
CA SER A 11 -0.01 -0.59 -4.60
C SER A 11 0.91 -1.03 -5.74
N PRO A 12 0.54 -2.00 -6.60
CA PRO A 12 1.36 -2.35 -7.77
C PRO A 12 1.59 -1.20 -8.76
N PHE A 13 0.66 -0.24 -8.83
CA PHE A 13 0.81 0.94 -9.70
C PHE A 13 1.61 2.07 -9.05
N VAL A 14 1.69 2.14 -7.72
CA VAL A 14 2.66 2.99 -7.03
C VAL A 14 4.09 2.55 -7.37
N ALA A 15 4.33 1.23 -7.44
CA ALA A 15 5.61 0.63 -7.84
C ALA A 15 5.71 0.51 -9.37
N THR A 16 5.55 1.63 -10.09
CA THR A 16 5.78 1.71 -11.54
C THR A 16 6.74 2.85 -11.87
N ALA A 17 7.37 2.79 -13.05
CA ALA A 17 8.35 3.78 -13.48
C ALA A 17 7.73 5.19 -13.54
N GLU A 18 6.51 5.32 -14.05
CA GLU A 18 5.82 6.60 -14.29
C GLU A 18 5.16 7.19 -13.03
N ALA A 19 4.95 6.39 -11.97
CA ALA A 19 4.35 6.91 -10.74
C ALA A 19 5.24 8.00 -10.13
N ARG A 20 4.61 9.09 -9.66
CA ARG A 20 5.32 10.22 -9.03
C ARG A 20 5.67 9.96 -7.56
N ALA A 21 5.62 8.71 -7.11
CA ALA A 21 6.05 8.31 -5.78
C ALA A 21 7.58 8.40 -5.66
N ALA A 22 8.08 8.68 -4.44
CA ALA A 22 9.51 8.64 -4.16
C ALA A 22 10.08 7.24 -4.47
N GLN A 23 11.33 7.18 -4.93
CA GLN A 23 11.95 5.90 -5.31
C GLN A 23 12.04 4.95 -4.10
N GLU A 24 12.30 5.50 -2.93
CA GLU A 24 12.35 4.77 -1.66
C GLU A 24 10.99 4.13 -1.32
N TYR A 25 9.89 4.82 -1.63
CA TYR A 25 8.55 4.27 -1.44
C TYR A 25 8.28 3.09 -2.39
N LYS A 26 8.63 3.25 -3.67
CA LYS A 26 8.48 2.18 -4.66
C LYS A 26 9.29 0.95 -4.26
N GLN A 27 10.53 1.16 -3.84
CA GLN A 27 11.40 0.07 -3.39
C GLN A 27 10.86 -0.58 -2.12
N MET A 28 10.39 0.21 -1.17
CA MET A 28 9.79 -0.33 0.06
C MET A 28 8.59 -1.23 -0.22
N ILE A 29 7.75 -0.90 -1.22
CA ILE A 29 6.64 -1.78 -1.65
C ILE A 29 7.19 -3.11 -2.18
N VAL A 30 8.24 -3.08 -3.00
CA VAL A 30 8.86 -4.29 -3.59
C VAL A 30 9.49 -5.19 -2.52
N ASP A 31 10.11 -4.58 -1.51
CA ASP A 31 10.85 -5.27 -0.44
C ASP A 31 9.93 -5.77 0.68
N SER A 32 8.68 -5.32 0.72
CA SER A 32 7.72 -5.64 1.79
C SER A 32 6.77 -6.78 1.43
N ASN A 33 6.16 -7.33 2.45
CA ASN A 33 5.12 -8.35 2.35
C ASN A 33 3.94 -8.03 3.29
N MET A 34 2.97 -8.91 3.42
CA MET A 34 1.77 -8.71 4.23
C MET A 34 2.08 -8.46 5.72
N ASP A 35 3.14 -9.06 6.26
CA ASP A 35 3.53 -8.93 7.67
C ASP A 35 4.10 -7.53 7.96
N ASP A 36 4.53 -6.80 6.91
CA ASP A 36 5.01 -5.43 7.00
C ASP A 36 3.87 -4.39 6.95
N ILE A 37 2.62 -4.82 6.93
CA ILE A 37 1.46 -3.93 6.99
C ILE A 37 0.95 -3.83 8.42
N VAL A 38 0.66 -2.60 8.86
CA VAL A 38 -0.09 -2.30 10.08
C VAL A 38 -1.34 -1.51 9.76
N TYR A 39 -2.46 -1.90 10.38
CA TYR A 39 -3.74 -1.21 10.26
C TYR A 39 -3.93 -0.29 11.46
N THR A 40 -3.94 1.02 11.23
CA THR A 40 -4.02 2.04 12.29
C THR A 40 -4.73 3.30 11.83
N ASN A 41 -5.30 4.04 12.76
CA ASN A 41 -5.91 5.35 12.55
C ASN A 41 -4.99 6.52 12.98
N LEU A 42 -3.79 6.23 13.48
CA LEU A 42 -2.92 7.21 14.11
C LEU A 42 -2.59 8.41 13.19
N PHE A 43 -2.30 8.14 11.92
CA PHE A 43 -1.75 9.15 11.01
C PHE A 43 -2.82 10.03 10.35
N SER A 44 -3.98 9.45 10.02
CA SER A 44 -5.06 10.14 9.31
C SER A 44 -6.32 10.36 10.15
N GLY A 45 -6.41 9.69 11.30
CA GLY A 45 -7.64 9.63 12.08
C GLY A 45 -8.67 8.64 11.55
N VAL A 46 -8.43 8.09 10.36
CA VAL A 46 -9.22 7.01 9.75
C VAL A 46 -8.31 5.79 9.63
N HIS A 47 -8.84 4.61 9.92
CA HIS A 47 -8.08 3.38 9.80
C HIS A 47 -7.65 3.14 8.35
N ALA A 48 -6.36 2.89 8.16
CA ALA A 48 -5.75 2.57 6.89
C ALA A 48 -4.53 1.66 7.09
N ASN A 49 -4.10 1.04 6.00
CA ASN A 49 -2.93 0.17 5.99
C ASN A 49 -1.67 1.00 5.70
N TYR A 50 -0.66 0.86 6.55
CA TYR A 50 0.62 1.54 6.42
C TYR A 50 1.78 0.55 6.43
N LEU A 51 2.88 0.93 5.76
CA LEU A 51 4.11 0.16 5.73
C LEU A 51 4.89 0.34 7.03
N LYS A 52 5.05 -0.73 7.81
CA LYS A 52 5.85 -0.75 9.05
C LYS A 52 7.26 -0.20 8.85
N PRO A 53 7.99 -0.52 7.75
CA PRO A 53 9.32 0.06 7.52
C PRO A 53 9.29 1.59 7.42
N SER A 54 8.25 2.20 6.80
CA SER A 54 8.16 3.67 6.72
C SER A 54 7.89 4.32 8.09
N ILE A 55 7.13 3.64 8.94
CA ILE A 55 6.87 4.07 10.32
C ILE A 55 8.16 4.03 11.13
N ARG A 56 8.94 2.93 11.04
CA ARG A 56 10.24 2.81 11.71
C ARG A 56 11.24 3.87 11.23
N ALA A 57 11.28 4.16 9.94
CA ALA A 57 12.13 5.20 9.36
C ALA A 57 11.80 6.60 9.92
N ASN A 58 10.59 6.81 10.40
CA ASN A 58 10.14 8.05 11.06
C ASN A 58 10.26 8.01 12.59
N GLY A 59 10.96 7.01 13.15
CA GLY A 59 11.27 6.94 14.58
C GLY A 59 10.13 6.45 15.47
N LEU A 60 9.11 5.81 14.88
CA LEU A 60 7.99 5.23 15.61
C LEU A 60 8.07 3.70 15.62
N ASP A 61 7.56 3.08 16.65
CA ASP A 61 7.42 1.63 16.74
C ASP A 61 6.06 1.22 16.15
N PRO A 62 6.02 0.52 15.00
CA PRO A 62 4.77 0.12 14.38
C PRO A 62 3.98 -0.94 15.18
N ASP A 63 4.63 -1.61 16.12
CA ASP A 63 4.01 -2.64 16.96
C ASP A 63 3.49 -2.08 18.31
N ALA A 64 3.77 -0.78 18.59
CA ALA A 64 3.35 -0.06 19.78
C ALA A 64 2.70 1.31 19.47
N LEU A 65 1.93 1.38 18.37
CA LEU A 65 1.26 2.62 17.98
C LEU A 65 0.06 2.92 18.88
N PRO A 66 -0.06 4.16 19.40
CA PRO A 66 -1.26 4.57 20.12
C PRO A 66 -2.44 4.74 19.15
N GLU A 67 -3.66 4.57 19.66
CA GLU A 67 -4.84 4.96 18.89
C GLU A 67 -4.94 6.48 18.76
N SER A 68 -5.43 6.94 17.63
CA SER A 68 -5.75 8.36 17.43
C SER A 68 -6.97 8.74 18.25
N ASP A 69 -6.87 9.83 19.00
CA ASP A 69 -8.01 10.42 19.70
C ASP A 69 -8.77 11.35 18.75
N PRO A 70 -9.99 10.98 18.31
CA PRO A 70 -10.77 11.80 17.38
C PRO A 70 -11.07 13.21 17.91
N SER A 71 -11.12 13.39 19.24
CA SER A 71 -11.39 14.69 19.87
C SER A 71 -10.22 15.67 19.73
N LYS A 72 -9.01 15.17 19.44
CA LYS A 72 -7.79 15.96 19.23
C LYS A 72 -7.45 16.19 17.77
N MET A 73 -8.31 15.72 16.85
CA MET A 73 -8.11 15.93 15.43
C MET A 73 -8.47 17.37 15.03
N SER A 74 -7.46 18.21 14.85
CA SER A 74 -7.67 19.51 14.21
C SER A 74 -7.52 19.37 12.70
N PHE A 75 -8.62 19.53 11.98
CA PHE A 75 -8.63 19.67 10.51
C PHE A 75 -8.14 21.05 10.04
N GLY A 76 -7.63 21.88 10.95
CA GLY A 76 -7.19 23.24 10.70
C GLY A 76 -5.67 23.39 10.67
N SER A 77 -5.19 23.96 9.60
CA SER A 77 -3.92 24.66 9.40
C SER A 77 -3.06 24.86 10.65
N GLY A 78 -2.11 24.00 10.88
CA GLY A 78 -1.10 24.16 11.92
C GLY A 78 0.15 23.37 11.55
N GLY A 79 1.16 24.06 11.06
CA GLY A 79 2.46 23.49 10.76
C GLY A 79 3.07 22.84 11.98
N GLY A 80 3.19 21.53 11.96
CA GLY A 80 3.79 20.71 12.98
C GLY A 80 3.98 19.29 12.46
N SER A 81 4.42 18.42 13.30
CA SER A 81 4.76 17.01 13.07
C SER A 81 3.76 16.21 12.18
N LYS A 82 2.47 16.60 12.11
CA LYS A 82 1.44 15.91 11.29
C LYS A 82 1.63 16.09 9.77
N SER A 83 2.18 17.21 9.29
CA SER A 83 2.41 17.40 7.85
C SER A 83 3.55 16.51 7.32
N LYS A 84 4.49 16.12 8.16
CA LYS A 84 5.54 15.15 7.83
C LYS A 84 4.99 13.73 7.71
N ALA A 85 4.06 13.33 8.58
CA ALA A 85 3.49 11.98 8.56
C ALA A 85 2.79 11.66 7.22
N TRP A 86 2.04 12.60 6.65
CA TRP A 86 1.40 12.44 5.34
C TRP A 86 2.37 12.28 4.17
N ARG A 87 3.56 12.85 4.28
CA ARG A 87 4.58 12.80 3.24
C ARG A 87 5.50 11.58 3.37
N ASP A 88 5.83 11.23 4.60
CA ASP A 88 6.96 10.36 4.91
C ASP A 88 6.52 8.99 5.47
N ILE A 89 5.24 8.82 5.85
CA ILE A 89 4.66 7.53 6.26
C ILE A 89 3.75 7.01 5.14
N TRP A 90 4.16 5.90 4.55
CA TRP A 90 3.59 5.39 3.32
C TRP A 90 2.62 4.25 3.55
N SER A 91 1.59 4.19 2.71
CA SER A 91 0.57 3.16 2.74
C SER A 91 0.89 2.00 1.78
N GLY A 92 0.26 0.86 2.00
CA GLY A 92 0.34 -0.27 1.09
C GLY A 92 -0.80 -1.25 1.34
N GLY A 93 -1.31 -1.86 0.29
CA GLY A 93 -2.32 -2.91 0.43
C GLY A 93 -1.70 -4.22 0.92
N GLN A 94 -2.49 -5.07 1.54
CA GLN A 94 -2.03 -6.37 2.07
C GLN A 94 -1.48 -7.32 0.98
N GLY A 95 -1.86 -7.09 -0.30
CA GLY A 95 -1.36 -7.85 -1.44
C GLY A 95 0.01 -7.44 -1.96
N ILE A 96 0.74 -6.54 -1.28
CA ILE A 96 2.05 -6.03 -1.76
C ILE A 96 3.10 -7.13 -1.95
N GLY A 97 3.00 -8.22 -1.22
CA GLY A 97 3.91 -9.37 -1.37
C GLY A 97 3.97 -9.96 -2.78
N ALA A 98 3.00 -9.66 -3.64
CA ALA A 98 3.00 -10.02 -5.06
C ALA A 98 3.77 -9.02 -5.95
N VAL A 99 4.15 -7.84 -5.44
CA VAL A 99 4.89 -6.82 -6.19
C VAL A 99 6.38 -7.09 -6.05
N LYS A 100 7.07 -7.42 -7.14
CA LYS A 100 8.48 -7.85 -7.11
C LYS A 100 9.43 -6.95 -7.88
N ASP A 101 8.91 -5.97 -8.60
CA ASP A 101 9.67 -5.08 -9.47
C ASP A 101 8.96 -3.72 -9.66
N ILE A 102 9.63 -2.82 -10.37
CA ILE A 102 9.14 -1.47 -10.70
C ILE A 102 9.12 -1.32 -12.23
N PRO A 103 8.19 -1.96 -12.92
CA PRO A 103 8.10 -1.91 -14.38
C PRO A 103 7.42 -0.62 -14.86
N PRO A 104 7.43 -0.34 -16.17
CA PRO A 104 6.49 0.58 -16.78
C PRO A 104 5.04 0.18 -16.50
N ALA A 105 4.15 1.17 -16.31
CA ALA A 105 2.74 0.92 -16.00
C ALA A 105 2.04 0.04 -17.05
N GLY A 106 2.35 0.23 -18.33
CA GLY A 106 1.81 -0.61 -19.42
C GLY A 106 2.20 -2.08 -19.28
N GLN A 107 3.43 -2.37 -18.86
CA GLN A 107 3.87 -3.75 -18.59
C GLN A 107 3.10 -4.34 -17.41
N ARG A 108 2.90 -3.58 -16.34
CA ARG A 108 2.10 -4.02 -15.18
C ARG A 108 0.66 -4.37 -15.57
N VAL A 109 0.03 -3.58 -16.45
CA VAL A 109 -1.30 -3.90 -17.01
C VAL A 109 -1.28 -5.21 -17.80
N ALA A 110 -0.28 -5.39 -18.66
CA ALA A 110 -0.16 -6.61 -19.47
C ALA A 110 0.05 -7.86 -18.59
N GLU A 111 0.86 -7.77 -17.53
CA GLU A 111 1.06 -8.84 -16.56
C GLU A 111 -0.26 -9.23 -15.86
N LEU A 112 -1.01 -8.24 -15.36
CA LEU A 112 -2.30 -8.49 -14.70
C LEU A 112 -3.30 -9.15 -15.66
N ALA A 113 -3.37 -8.70 -16.92
CA ALA A 113 -4.22 -9.31 -17.92
C ALA A 113 -3.81 -10.77 -18.20
N SER A 114 -2.52 -11.04 -18.35
CA SER A 114 -2.00 -12.39 -18.56
C SER A 114 -2.30 -13.32 -17.37
N GLN A 115 -2.09 -12.84 -16.15
CA GLN A 115 -2.40 -13.58 -14.92
C GLN A 115 -3.89 -13.90 -14.80
N TYR A 116 -4.76 -12.95 -15.17
CA TYR A 116 -6.20 -13.15 -15.18
C TYR A 116 -6.60 -14.27 -16.16
N GLU A 117 -6.13 -14.23 -17.41
CA GLU A 117 -6.46 -15.26 -18.40
C GLU A 117 -5.89 -16.63 -18.00
N ALA A 118 -4.69 -16.69 -17.44
CA ALA A 118 -4.12 -17.92 -16.94
C ALA A 118 -4.92 -18.50 -15.75
N ALA A 119 -5.39 -17.66 -14.84
CA ALA A 119 -6.24 -18.08 -13.74
C ALA A 119 -7.60 -18.58 -14.20
N LYS A 120 -8.22 -17.88 -15.15
CA LYS A 120 -9.49 -18.28 -15.80
C LYS A 120 -9.38 -19.64 -16.49
N ALA A 121 -8.31 -19.85 -17.26
CA ALA A 121 -8.06 -21.14 -17.93
C ALA A 121 -7.91 -22.29 -16.92
N ARG A 122 -7.19 -22.06 -15.80
CA ARG A 122 -7.05 -23.08 -14.74
C ARG A 122 -8.40 -23.44 -14.11
N VAL A 123 -9.24 -22.45 -13.83
CA VAL A 123 -10.56 -22.69 -13.24
C VAL A 123 -11.46 -23.48 -14.22
N GLN A 124 -11.45 -23.12 -15.51
CA GLN A 124 -12.21 -23.82 -16.54
C GLN A 124 -11.77 -25.28 -16.72
N ALA A 125 -10.49 -25.55 -16.52
CA ALA A 125 -9.94 -26.93 -16.60
C ALA A 125 -10.32 -27.83 -15.40
N LEU A 126 -10.84 -27.26 -14.34
CA LEU A 126 -11.26 -28.00 -13.13
C LEU A 126 -12.70 -28.50 -13.21
N GLY A 127 -13.42 -28.13 -14.26
CA GLY A 127 -14.74 -28.67 -14.45
C GLY A 127 -15.91 -28.05 -14.73
#